data_601ff470d69e0700e491f5488f52a937
#
_entry.id   601ff470d69e0700e491f5488f52a937
#
_cell.length_a   1.000
_cell.length_b   1.000
_cell.length_c   1.000
_cell.angle_alpha   90.00
_cell.angle_beta   90.00
_cell.angle_gamma   90.00
#
_symmetry.space_group_name_H-M   'P 1'
#
loop_
_entity.id
_entity.type
_entity.pdbx_description
1 polymer ?
#
loop_
_entity_poly.entity_id
_entity_poly.type
_entity_poly.pdbx_seq_one_letter_code
_entity_poly.pdbx_strand_id
1 'polypeptide(L)'
;MVPDIALRRAIESVQQLSEPSPPWQDILREARAVVGGESACFLIFEGRQVVSLEQIGVDPAAEADYIRHWHPQDILLRPGVVRPSGSWLDTQQVLSPQELRRNAYYVDFMCKHRLRQTFALVVEDGPNRTAAMSFQRETPTAGNETLESPAVAAYARALQKALDRRRQSAAHWLQSVDMAFDSFGEAASLVSAQAAVLWCSNGFDELLGEPPLLTVRDGRFWHPSPRVHEMLLESIRRASQTPLPLRLAVPAGPGASLGVELTQAPELLAWNREPAVLVRLRRHRDRALAPETLRMAFDLSVAESKVLAAMAAGRTPGEYAEENALSVHTVRKHIANLMSKMRCTRHSDAIRMAVSVSAD
;
A
#
# COMPACT_ATOMS: atom_id res chain seq x y z
N MET A 1 -37.83 17.37 -8.00
CA MET A 1 -37.90 15.92 -8.24
C MET A 1 -36.75 15.51 -9.14
N VAL A 2 -35.85 14.64 -8.69
CA VAL A 2 -34.72 14.16 -9.52
C VAL A 2 -35.30 13.34 -10.67
N PRO A 3 -34.94 13.62 -11.95
CA PRO A 3 -35.41 12.81 -13.06
C PRO A 3 -34.95 11.34 -12.86
N ASP A 4 -35.83 10.38 -13.16
CA ASP A 4 -35.51 8.92 -13.05
C ASP A 4 -34.30 8.53 -13.92
N ILE A 5 -34.07 9.25 -15.01
CA ILE A 5 -32.93 9.07 -15.91
C ILE A 5 -31.61 9.46 -15.19
N ALA A 6 -31.59 10.55 -14.43
CA ALA A 6 -30.38 10.99 -13.71
C ALA A 6 -29.99 9.97 -12.62
N LEU A 7 -30.98 9.50 -11.85
CA LEU A 7 -30.73 8.46 -10.85
C LEU A 7 -30.20 7.17 -11.48
N ARG A 8 -30.78 6.72 -12.59
CA ARG A 8 -30.33 5.51 -13.29
C ARG A 8 -28.89 5.64 -13.76
N ARG A 9 -28.53 6.75 -14.42
CA ARG A 9 -27.14 7.01 -14.85
C ARG A 9 -26.17 7.04 -13.69
N ALA A 10 -26.52 7.67 -12.58
CA ALA A 10 -25.68 7.71 -11.39
C ALA A 10 -25.50 6.32 -10.77
N ILE A 11 -26.53 5.46 -10.76
CA ILE A 11 -26.41 4.07 -10.29
C ILE A 11 -25.56 3.23 -11.27
N GLU A 12 -25.69 3.44 -12.57
CA GLU A 12 -24.86 2.76 -13.57
C GLU A 12 -23.39 3.19 -13.46
N SER A 13 -23.12 4.49 -13.27
CA SER A 13 -21.75 5.01 -13.14
C SER A 13 -21.00 4.44 -11.93
N VAL A 14 -21.67 4.29 -10.77
CA VAL A 14 -21.00 3.72 -9.58
C VAL A 14 -20.68 2.23 -9.72
N GLN A 15 -21.30 1.50 -10.65
CA GLN A 15 -20.92 0.11 -10.92
C GLN A 15 -19.50 0.01 -11.52
N GLN A 16 -19.04 1.06 -12.20
CA GLN A 16 -17.70 1.16 -12.76
C GLN A 16 -16.61 1.32 -11.68
N LEU A 17 -16.97 1.49 -10.41
CA LEU A 17 -16.04 1.42 -9.28
C LEU A 17 -15.36 0.06 -9.15
N SER A 18 -15.90 -1.00 -9.74
CA SER A 18 -15.25 -2.31 -9.81
C SER A 18 -14.12 -2.39 -10.84
N GLU A 19 -14.00 -1.42 -11.73
CA GLU A 19 -12.90 -1.33 -12.70
C GLU A 19 -11.58 -1.02 -11.98
N PRO A 20 -10.43 -1.48 -12.50
CA PRO A 20 -9.12 -1.15 -11.92
C PRO A 20 -8.92 0.37 -11.80
N SER A 21 -9.20 1.13 -12.85
CA SER A 21 -9.12 2.60 -12.88
C SER A 21 -10.52 3.21 -13.08
N PRO A 22 -11.28 3.48 -12.01
CA PRO A 22 -12.62 4.00 -12.13
C PRO A 22 -12.67 5.37 -12.84
N PRO A 23 -13.67 5.64 -13.68
CA PRO A 23 -13.85 6.93 -14.33
C PRO A 23 -14.45 7.96 -13.35
N TRP A 24 -13.68 8.41 -12.38
CA TRP A 24 -14.14 9.26 -11.27
C TRP A 24 -14.85 10.53 -11.71
N GLN A 25 -14.39 11.17 -12.79
CA GLN A 25 -15.04 12.39 -13.28
C GLN A 25 -16.48 12.15 -13.76
N ASP A 26 -16.72 10.99 -14.40
CA ASP A 26 -18.08 10.62 -14.84
C ASP A 26 -18.93 10.24 -13.62
N ILE A 27 -18.37 9.45 -12.69
CA ILE A 27 -19.03 9.09 -11.43
C ILE A 27 -19.43 10.33 -10.65
N LEU A 28 -18.53 11.30 -10.47
CA LEU A 28 -18.82 12.54 -9.77
C LEU A 28 -19.85 13.41 -10.51
N ARG A 29 -19.80 13.44 -11.84
CA ARG A 29 -20.77 14.20 -12.66
C ARG A 29 -22.18 13.66 -12.50
N GLU A 30 -22.35 12.36 -12.61
CA GLU A 30 -23.65 11.72 -12.47
C GLU A 30 -24.15 11.78 -11.01
N ALA A 31 -23.28 11.61 -10.02
CA ALA A 31 -23.60 11.80 -8.61
C ALA A 31 -24.12 13.21 -8.33
N ARG A 32 -23.44 14.24 -8.85
CA ARG A 32 -23.84 15.64 -8.73
C ARG A 32 -25.23 15.91 -9.33
N ALA A 33 -25.57 15.24 -10.43
CA ALA A 33 -26.89 15.38 -11.05
C ALA A 33 -28.03 14.88 -10.14
N VAL A 34 -27.74 13.96 -9.22
CA VAL A 34 -28.72 13.40 -8.26
C VAL A 34 -28.73 14.19 -6.94
N VAL A 35 -27.55 14.48 -6.37
CA VAL A 35 -27.42 15.12 -5.05
C VAL A 35 -27.56 16.65 -5.19
N GLY A 36 -27.20 17.20 -6.35
CA GLY A 36 -27.17 18.64 -6.60
C GLY A 36 -25.84 19.27 -6.15
N GLY A 37 -25.72 20.56 -6.43
CA GLY A 37 -24.49 21.32 -6.16
C GLY A 37 -23.80 21.77 -7.43
N GLU A 38 -22.91 22.73 -7.31
CA GLU A 38 -22.12 23.30 -8.40
C GLU A 38 -20.84 22.49 -8.64
N SER A 39 -20.32 21.82 -7.58
CA SER A 39 -19.13 20.96 -7.66
C SER A 39 -19.30 19.67 -6.87
N ALA A 40 -18.44 18.71 -7.16
CA ALA A 40 -18.34 17.46 -6.42
C ALA A 40 -16.89 17.02 -6.33
N CYS A 41 -16.50 16.39 -5.20
CA CYS A 41 -15.18 15.87 -4.95
C CYS A 41 -15.25 14.47 -4.36
N PHE A 42 -14.21 13.68 -4.62
CA PHE A 42 -13.90 12.49 -3.84
C PHE A 42 -12.52 12.69 -3.20
N LEU A 43 -12.47 12.63 -1.88
CA LEU A 43 -11.27 12.92 -1.10
C LEU A 43 -10.88 11.70 -0.26
N ILE A 44 -9.57 11.49 -0.16
CA ILE A 44 -8.99 10.52 0.76
C ILE A 44 -7.96 11.24 1.62
N PHE A 45 -8.04 10.99 2.93
CA PHE A 45 -7.12 11.51 3.92
C PHE A 45 -6.39 10.37 4.61
N GLU A 46 -5.09 10.53 4.84
CA GLU A 46 -4.31 9.74 5.78
C GLU A 46 -3.94 10.62 6.98
N GLY A 47 -4.52 10.30 8.12
CA GLY A 47 -4.48 11.20 9.27
C GLY A 47 -5.11 12.54 8.93
N ARG A 48 -4.29 13.59 8.83
CA ARG A 48 -4.74 14.95 8.47
C ARG A 48 -4.28 15.41 7.09
N GLN A 49 -3.64 14.55 6.30
CA GLN A 49 -3.14 14.90 4.98
C GLN A 49 -4.08 14.42 3.88
N VAL A 50 -4.33 15.26 2.88
CA VAL A 50 -5.01 14.85 1.65
C VAL A 50 -4.02 14.06 0.83
N VAL A 51 -4.31 12.78 0.60
CA VAL A 51 -3.47 11.90 -0.22
C VAL A 51 -4.05 11.71 -1.62
N SER A 52 -5.36 11.89 -1.78
CA SER A 52 -6.01 11.85 -3.09
C SER A 52 -7.21 12.79 -3.14
N LEU A 53 -7.36 13.47 -4.26
CA LEU A 53 -8.49 14.35 -4.56
C LEU A 53 -8.87 14.23 -6.03
N GLU A 54 -10.08 13.76 -6.31
CA GLU A 54 -10.74 13.88 -7.61
C GLU A 54 -11.88 14.87 -7.49
N GLN A 55 -12.07 15.70 -8.50
CA GLN A 55 -13.07 16.76 -8.43
C GLN A 55 -13.66 17.12 -9.80
N ILE A 56 -14.85 17.69 -9.77
CA ILE A 56 -15.49 18.36 -10.90
C ILE A 56 -16.09 19.68 -10.43
N GLY A 57 -15.92 20.72 -11.24
CA GLY A 57 -16.54 22.02 -11.00
C GLY A 57 -15.92 22.86 -9.87
N VAL A 58 -14.84 22.40 -9.23
CA VAL A 58 -14.08 23.22 -8.27
C VAL A 58 -13.08 24.08 -9.00
N ASP A 59 -12.98 25.36 -8.59
CA ASP A 59 -11.95 26.27 -9.10
C ASP A 59 -10.55 25.71 -8.74
N PRO A 60 -9.60 25.61 -9.71
CA PRO A 60 -8.23 25.16 -9.42
C PRO A 60 -7.53 25.97 -8.31
N ALA A 61 -7.88 27.26 -8.15
CA ALA A 61 -7.35 28.07 -7.05
C ALA A 61 -7.90 27.62 -5.68
N ALA A 62 -9.17 27.19 -5.63
CA ALA A 62 -9.76 26.65 -4.41
C ALA A 62 -9.15 25.31 -4.04
N GLU A 63 -8.94 24.42 -5.02
CA GLU A 63 -8.26 23.13 -4.82
C GLU A 63 -6.85 23.33 -4.28
N ALA A 64 -6.05 24.19 -4.90
CA ALA A 64 -4.69 24.50 -4.47
C ALA A 64 -4.63 25.12 -3.06
N ASP A 65 -5.57 26.03 -2.73
CA ASP A 65 -5.69 26.66 -1.41
C ASP A 65 -6.06 25.61 -0.34
N TYR A 66 -7.00 24.72 -0.66
CA TYR A 66 -7.42 23.64 0.23
C TYR A 66 -6.28 22.67 0.56
N ILE A 67 -5.60 22.13 -0.45
CA ILE A 67 -4.50 21.18 -0.29
C ILE A 67 -3.33 21.83 0.46
N ARG A 68 -3.01 23.08 0.18
CA ARG A 68 -1.86 23.76 0.75
C ARG A 68 -2.07 24.21 2.19
N HIS A 69 -3.27 24.67 2.54
CA HIS A 69 -3.49 25.41 3.76
C HIS A 69 -4.73 25.00 4.57
N TRP A 70 -5.89 24.74 3.93
CA TRP A 70 -7.16 24.71 4.63
C TRP A 70 -7.63 23.34 5.08
N HIS A 71 -7.19 22.24 4.45
CA HIS A 71 -7.65 20.89 4.81
C HIS A 71 -7.50 20.54 6.31
N PRO A 72 -6.47 21.00 7.08
CA PRO A 72 -6.39 20.69 8.50
C PRO A 72 -7.44 21.39 9.37
N GLN A 73 -8.10 22.41 8.80
CA GLN A 73 -9.13 23.22 9.45
C GLN A 73 -10.54 22.90 8.96
N ASP A 74 -10.69 21.90 8.09
CA ASP A 74 -11.99 21.51 7.53
C ASP A 74 -12.99 21.18 8.65
N ILE A 75 -14.15 21.85 8.58
CA ILE A 75 -15.23 21.73 9.57
C ILE A 75 -15.69 20.29 9.72
N LEU A 76 -15.77 19.55 8.62
CA LEU A 76 -16.25 18.18 8.60
C LEU A 76 -15.22 17.17 9.14
N LEU A 77 -13.94 17.55 9.22
CA LEU A 77 -12.84 16.75 9.75
C LEU A 77 -12.45 17.10 11.18
N ARG A 78 -13.11 18.09 11.79
CA ARG A 78 -12.78 18.53 13.17
C ARG A 78 -13.01 17.41 14.19
N PRO A 79 -12.22 17.38 15.29
CA PRO A 79 -12.45 16.45 16.40
C PRO A 79 -13.86 16.57 16.97
N GLY A 80 -14.48 15.43 17.29
CA GLY A 80 -15.83 15.38 17.85
C GLY A 80 -16.97 15.29 16.82
N VAL A 81 -16.71 15.46 15.53
CA VAL A 81 -17.69 15.15 14.48
C VAL A 81 -17.73 13.65 14.28
N VAL A 82 -18.89 13.04 14.58
CA VAL A 82 -19.11 11.60 14.36
C VAL A 82 -19.41 11.37 12.89
N ARG A 83 -18.63 10.47 12.24
CA ARG A 83 -18.66 10.21 10.80
C ARG A 83 -18.85 8.72 10.48
N PRO A 84 -19.97 8.09 10.83
CA PRO A 84 -20.20 6.70 10.46
C PRO A 84 -20.13 6.53 8.93
N SER A 85 -19.51 5.47 8.45
CA SER A 85 -19.55 5.15 7.03
C SER A 85 -21.00 5.04 6.55
N GLY A 86 -21.30 5.69 5.42
CA GLY A 86 -22.65 5.80 4.87
C GLY A 86 -23.49 6.95 5.39
N SER A 87 -23.00 7.73 6.36
CA SER A 87 -23.71 8.91 6.85
C SER A 87 -23.44 10.14 5.99
N TRP A 88 -24.40 11.05 5.98
CA TRP A 88 -24.27 12.36 5.38
C TRP A 88 -23.89 13.38 6.45
N LEU A 89 -23.00 14.26 6.13
CA LEU A 89 -22.63 15.45 6.91
C LEU A 89 -22.99 16.71 6.14
N ASP A 90 -23.44 17.74 6.83
CA ASP A 90 -23.72 19.07 6.28
C ASP A 90 -23.01 20.12 7.13
N THR A 91 -22.18 20.96 6.49
CA THR A 91 -21.47 22.05 7.19
C THR A 91 -22.40 22.99 7.93
N GLN A 92 -23.65 23.17 7.45
CA GLN A 92 -24.66 24.01 8.10
C GLN A 92 -25.27 23.36 9.38
N GLN A 93 -25.02 22.08 9.61
CA GLN A 93 -25.51 21.34 10.78
C GLN A 93 -24.40 21.04 11.81
N VAL A 94 -23.15 20.98 11.34
CA VAL A 94 -21.98 20.74 12.22
C VAL A 94 -21.69 21.93 13.12
N LEU A 95 -21.93 23.15 12.60
CA LEU A 95 -21.76 24.40 13.32
C LEU A 95 -23.04 25.23 13.28
N SER A 96 -23.34 25.93 14.36
CA SER A 96 -24.42 26.90 14.38
C SER A 96 -24.13 28.07 13.41
N PRO A 97 -25.15 28.80 12.94
CA PRO A 97 -24.95 29.96 12.06
C PRO A 97 -24.05 31.06 12.68
N GLN A 98 -24.00 31.13 14.01
CA GLN A 98 -23.14 32.10 14.70
C GLN A 98 -21.68 31.64 14.72
N GLU A 99 -21.43 30.32 14.90
CA GLU A 99 -20.10 29.74 14.86
C GLU A 99 -19.53 29.78 13.44
N LEU A 100 -20.35 29.45 12.42
CA LEU A 100 -19.94 29.54 11.00
C LEU A 100 -19.41 30.92 10.65
N ARG A 101 -20.13 32.00 11.06
CA ARG A 101 -19.71 33.38 10.79
C ARG A 101 -18.39 33.79 11.45
N ARG A 102 -17.91 33.04 12.46
CA ARG A 102 -16.65 33.27 13.17
C ARG A 102 -15.57 32.27 12.80
N ASN A 103 -15.91 31.26 12.01
CA ASN A 103 -14.98 30.20 11.63
C ASN A 103 -14.13 30.64 10.43
N ALA A 104 -12.81 30.69 10.57
CA ALA A 104 -11.89 31.12 9.51
C ALA A 104 -12.00 30.25 8.24
N TYR A 105 -12.10 28.93 8.37
CA TYR A 105 -12.27 28.03 7.23
C TYR A 105 -13.55 28.38 6.43
N TYR A 106 -14.65 28.67 7.12
CA TYR A 106 -15.89 29.06 6.46
C TYR A 106 -15.78 30.43 5.79
N VAL A 107 -15.28 31.45 6.51
CA VAL A 107 -15.26 32.85 6.05
C VAL A 107 -14.19 33.06 4.97
N ASP A 108 -12.94 32.64 5.27
CA ASP A 108 -11.78 33.00 4.45
C ASP A 108 -11.53 32.00 3.32
N PHE A 109 -12.08 30.78 3.41
CA PHE A 109 -11.98 29.77 2.36
C PHE A 109 -13.32 29.48 1.69
N MET A 110 -14.31 28.93 2.41
CA MET A 110 -15.56 28.48 1.77
C MET A 110 -16.33 29.61 1.12
N CYS A 111 -16.50 30.75 1.82
CA CYS A 111 -17.18 31.92 1.25
C CYS A 111 -16.39 32.57 0.10
N LYS A 112 -15.06 32.65 0.22
CA LYS A 112 -14.17 33.19 -0.81
C LYS A 112 -14.29 32.40 -2.12
N HIS A 113 -14.36 31.10 -2.04
CA HIS A 113 -14.42 30.19 -3.19
C HIS A 113 -15.84 29.75 -3.57
N ARG A 114 -16.88 30.41 -3.01
CA ARG A 114 -18.30 30.11 -3.30
C ARG A 114 -18.75 28.70 -2.92
N LEU A 115 -18.09 28.08 -1.95
CA LEU A 115 -18.38 26.71 -1.43
C LEU A 115 -19.16 26.79 -0.11
N ARG A 116 -20.17 27.65 0.00
CA ARG A 116 -20.81 28.07 1.26
C ARG A 116 -21.54 26.94 2.01
N GLN A 117 -21.87 25.86 1.33
CA GLN A 117 -22.40 24.64 1.95
C GLN A 117 -21.74 23.43 1.32
N THR A 118 -21.32 22.47 2.16
CA THR A 118 -20.79 21.18 1.71
C THR A 118 -21.60 20.07 2.34
N PHE A 119 -22.11 19.18 1.50
CA PHE A 119 -22.62 17.87 1.88
C PHE A 119 -21.54 16.84 1.65
N ALA A 120 -21.27 15.98 2.63
CA ALA A 120 -20.31 14.90 2.47
C ALA A 120 -20.93 13.56 2.85
N LEU A 121 -20.93 12.63 1.91
CA LEU A 121 -21.20 11.21 2.18
C LEU A 121 -19.91 10.56 2.63
N VAL A 122 -19.88 10.12 3.87
CA VAL A 122 -18.73 9.40 4.44
C VAL A 122 -18.66 8.01 3.84
N VAL A 123 -17.58 7.72 3.14
CA VAL A 123 -17.33 6.43 2.50
C VAL A 123 -16.56 5.50 3.44
N GLU A 124 -15.59 6.05 4.14
CA GLU A 124 -14.72 5.37 5.08
C GLU A 124 -14.32 6.32 6.20
N ASP A 125 -14.38 5.89 7.46
CA ASP A 125 -13.83 6.61 8.61
C ASP A 125 -13.09 5.61 9.52
N GLY A 126 -11.80 5.43 9.25
CA GLY A 126 -10.90 4.55 9.98
C GLY A 126 -9.85 5.32 10.77
N PRO A 127 -9.09 4.66 11.64
CA PRO A 127 -8.09 5.30 12.50
C PRO A 127 -6.98 6.00 11.73
N ASN A 128 -6.60 5.48 10.56
CA ASN A 128 -5.51 6.01 9.75
C ASN A 128 -5.99 6.62 8.43
N ARG A 129 -7.25 6.39 8.04
CA ARG A 129 -7.77 6.78 6.74
C ARG A 129 -9.22 7.18 6.81
N THR A 130 -9.55 8.29 6.15
CA THR A 130 -10.92 8.77 5.95
C THR A 130 -11.14 9.03 4.47
N ALA A 131 -12.29 8.60 3.93
CA ALA A 131 -12.68 8.88 2.56
C ALA A 131 -14.12 9.40 2.51
N ALA A 132 -14.36 10.42 1.70
CA ALA A 132 -15.67 11.02 1.55
C ALA A 132 -15.92 11.49 0.11
N MET A 133 -17.19 11.40 -0.30
CA MET A 133 -17.68 12.06 -1.51
C MET A 133 -18.46 13.30 -1.09
N SER A 134 -18.02 14.47 -1.53
CA SER A 134 -18.58 15.76 -1.11
C SER A 134 -19.15 16.55 -2.30
N PHE A 135 -20.17 17.32 -2.01
CA PHE A 135 -20.90 18.16 -2.97
C PHE A 135 -21.01 19.56 -2.40
N GLN A 136 -20.66 20.59 -3.17
CA GLN A 136 -20.62 21.95 -2.69
C GLN A 136 -21.68 22.81 -3.37
N ARG A 137 -22.21 23.78 -2.60
CA ARG A 137 -23.20 24.75 -3.05
C ARG A 137 -22.76 26.18 -2.73
N GLU A 138 -22.99 27.08 -3.68
CA GLU A 138 -22.80 28.52 -3.46
C GLU A 138 -23.92 29.09 -2.59
N THR A 139 -25.17 28.67 -2.82
CA THR A 139 -26.31 29.11 -2.05
C THR A 139 -26.72 28.03 -1.06
N PRO A 140 -26.53 28.27 0.26
CA PRO A 140 -26.98 27.31 1.27
C PRO A 140 -28.50 27.10 1.24
N THR A 141 -28.93 25.86 1.37
CA THR A 141 -30.34 25.50 1.51
C THR A 141 -30.64 25.14 2.96
N ALA A 142 -31.77 25.61 3.47
CA ALA A 142 -32.24 25.20 4.78
C ALA A 142 -32.84 23.79 4.72
N GLY A 143 -32.46 22.94 5.68
CA GLY A 143 -33.01 21.58 5.83
C GLY A 143 -32.33 20.49 4.98
N ASN A 144 -32.63 19.25 5.33
CA ASN A 144 -32.07 18.03 4.72
C ASN A 144 -32.90 17.49 3.55
N GLU A 145 -33.88 18.24 3.04
CA GLU A 145 -34.85 17.75 2.06
C GLU A 145 -34.20 17.05 0.85
N THR A 146 -33.04 17.57 0.41
CA THR A 146 -32.30 16.96 -0.71
C THR A 146 -31.68 15.61 -0.30
N LEU A 147 -31.03 15.56 0.88
CA LEU A 147 -30.36 14.36 1.36
C LEU A 147 -31.33 13.27 1.81
N GLU A 148 -32.53 13.66 2.25
CA GLU A 148 -33.62 12.77 2.65
C GLU A 148 -34.44 12.27 1.44
N SER A 149 -34.16 12.78 0.24
CA SER A 149 -34.91 12.35 -0.95
C SER A 149 -34.71 10.86 -1.24
N PRO A 150 -35.75 10.15 -1.68
CA PRO A 150 -35.64 8.72 -2.04
C PRO A 150 -34.57 8.45 -3.12
N ALA A 151 -34.34 9.40 -4.02
CA ALA A 151 -33.34 9.29 -5.08
C ALA A 151 -31.91 9.33 -4.53
N VAL A 152 -31.60 10.28 -3.64
CA VAL A 152 -30.29 10.38 -2.97
C VAL A 152 -30.05 9.17 -2.07
N ALA A 153 -31.07 8.70 -1.35
CA ALA A 153 -30.96 7.50 -0.55
C ALA A 153 -30.72 6.23 -1.40
N ALA A 154 -31.36 6.13 -2.57
CA ALA A 154 -31.11 5.03 -3.50
C ALA A 154 -29.70 5.08 -4.09
N TYR A 155 -29.23 6.26 -4.48
CA TYR A 155 -27.86 6.48 -4.96
C TYR A 155 -26.83 6.12 -3.87
N ALA A 156 -26.99 6.62 -2.65
CA ALA A 156 -26.06 6.33 -1.54
C ALA A 156 -25.96 4.82 -1.28
N ARG A 157 -27.08 4.09 -1.27
CA ARG A 157 -27.06 2.62 -1.15
C ARG A 157 -26.36 1.94 -2.31
N ALA A 158 -26.55 2.40 -3.55
CA ALA A 158 -25.86 1.85 -4.72
C ALA A 158 -24.36 2.08 -4.66
N LEU A 159 -23.94 3.29 -4.27
CA LEU A 159 -22.53 3.63 -4.05
C LEU A 159 -21.90 2.73 -2.98
N GLN A 160 -22.53 2.61 -1.81
CA GLN A 160 -22.05 1.74 -0.74
C GLN A 160 -21.88 0.29 -1.22
N LYS A 161 -22.89 -0.25 -1.89
CA LYS A 161 -22.82 -1.62 -2.44
C LYS A 161 -21.68 -1.80 -3.46
N ALA A 162 -21.43 -0.80 -4.30
CA ALA A 162 -20.33 -0.84 -5.27
C ALA A 162 -18.96 -0.78 -4.57
N LEU A 163 -18.83 0.07 -3.56
CA LEU A 163 -17.62 0.18 -2.73
C LEU A 163 -17.35 -1.11 -1.94
N ASP A 164 -18.38 -1.74 -1.38
CA ASP A 164 -18.25 -3.00 -0.66
C ASP A 164 -17.79 -4.13 -1.58
N ARG A 165 -18.32 -4.20 -2.81
CA ARG A 165 -17.82 -5.15 -3.82
C ARG A 165 -16.35 -4.94 -4.14
N ARG A 166 -15.91 -3.67 -4.33
CA ARG A 166 -14.51 -3.34 -4.57
C ARG A 166 -13.64 -3.77 -3.40
N ARG A 167 -14.06 -3.49 -2.16
CA ARG A 167 -13.36 -3.93 -0.93
C ARG A 167 -13.24 -5.46 -0.86
N GLN A 168 -14.34 -6.18 -1.15
CA GLN A 168 -14.33 -7.65 -1.17
C GLN A 168 -13.37 -8.19 -2.23
N SER A 169 -13.38 -7.64 -3.44
CA SER A 169 -12.44 -8.04 -4.49
C SER A 169 -10.99 -7.78 -4.10
N ALA A 170 -10.71 -6.63 -3.49
CA ALA A 170 -9.38 -6.30 -2.95
C ALA A 170 -8.97 -7.27 -1.83
N ALA A 171 -9.88 -7.58 -0.90
CA ALA A 171 -9.63 -8.53 0.19
C ALA A 171 -9.33 -9.94 -0.32
N HIS A 172 -10.07 -10.44 -1.30
CA HIS A 172 -9.82 -11.74 -1.93
C HIS A 172 -8.46 -11.78 -2.63
N TRP A 173 -8.09 -10.69 -3.30
CA TRP A 173 -6.76 -10.60 -3.93
C TRP A 173 -5.65 -10.64 -2.89
N LEU A 174 -5.76 -9.86 -1.81
CA LEU A 174 -4.79 -9.84 -0.71
C LEU A 174 -4.69 -11.21 -0.01
N GLN A 175 -5.81 -11.90 0.20
CA GLN A 175 -5.81 -13.25 0.73
C GLN A 175 -5.09 -14.25 -0.18
N SER A 176 -5.24 -14.11 -1.50
CA SER A 176 -4.53 -14.95 -2.46
C SER A 176 -3.02 -14.69 -2.43
N VAL A 177 -2.62 -13.43 -2.28
CA VAL A 177 -1.21 -13.02 -2.09
C VAL A 177 -0.65 -13.58 -0.80
N ASP A 178 -1.40 -13.49 0.31
CA ASP A 178 -1.02 -14.04 1.61
C ASP A 178 -0.71 -15.53 1.52
N MET A 179 -1.65 -16.32 1.00
CA MET A 179 -1.47 -17.75 0.80
C MET A 179 -0.27 -18.09 -0.11
N ALA A 180 -0.07 -17.31 -1.18
CA ALA A 180 1.04 -17.56 -2.09
C ALA A 180 2.39 -17.31 -1.41
N PHE A 181 2.57 -16.18 -0.73
CA PHE A 181 3.83 -15.85 -0.07
C PHE A 181 4.11 -16.72 1.16
N ASP A 182 3.08 -17.08 1.93
CA ASP A 182 3.21 -18.01 3.06
C ASP A 182 3.77 -19.35 2.60
N SER A 183 3.33 -19.87 1.45
CA SER A 183 3.83 -21.13 0.87
C SER A 183 5.34 -21.11 0.55
N PHE A 184 5.93 -19.95 0.37
CA PHE A 184 7.36 -19.73 0.15
C PHE A 184 8.12 -19.31 1.42
N GLY A 185 7.44 -19.19 2.57
CA GLY A 185 8.01 -18.65 3.80
C GLY A 185 8.39 -17.17 3.66
N GLU A 186 7.63 -16.45 2.88
CA GLU A 186 7.77 -15.02 2.63
C GLU A 186 6.56 -14.27 3.19
N ALA A 187 6.68 -12.95 3.32
CA ALA A 187 5.58 -12.11 3.76
C ALA A 187 5.37 -10.93 2.82
N ALA A 188 4.17 -10.38 2.85
CA ALA A 188 3.83 -9.20 2.09
C ALA A 188 3.15 -8.13 2.95
N SER A 189 3.27 -6.89 2.52
CA SER A 189 2.52 -5.76 3.07
C SER A 189 2.12 -4.82 1.94
N LEU A 190 0.96 -4.21 2.08
CA LEU A 190 0.52 -3.11 1.22
C LEU A 190 0.74 -1.80 1.99
N VAL A 191 1.40 -0.84 1.36
CA VAL A 191 1.66 0.48 1.96
C VAL A 191 1.28 1.60 1.00
N SER A 192 0.94 2.77 1.54
CA SER A 192 0.78 3.98 0.75
C SER A 192 2.13 4.54 0.29
N ALA A 193 2.11 5.53 -0.60
CA ALA A 193 3.30 6.26 -1.03
C ALA A 193 4.03 6.96 0.13
N GLN A 194 3.33 7.23 1.25
CA GLN A 194 3.83 7.81 2.49
C GLN A 194 4.26 6.75 3.52
N ALA A 195 4.37 5.48 3.09
CA ALA A 195 4.70 4.32 3.92
C ALA A 195 3.71 4.00 5.05
N ALA A 196 2.47 4.49 4.97
CA ALA A 196 1.41 4.03 5.86
C ALA A 196 1.03 2.59 5.51
N VAL A 197 0.97 1.72 6.51
CA VAL A 197 0.64 0.31 6.34
C VAL A 197 -0.86 0.17 6.19
N LEU A 198 -1.29 -0.31 5.02
CA LEU A 198 -2.70 -0.53 4.67
C LEU A 198 -3.12 -1.98 4.94
N TRP A 199 -2.18 -2.91 4.80
CA TRP A 199 -2.39 -4.35 5.06
C TRP A 199 -1.05 -5.07 5.25
N CYS A 200 -1.06 -6.15 6.05
CA CYS A 200 0.05 -7.09 6.21
C CYS A 200 -0.45 -8.53 6.09
N SER A 201 0.37 -9.41 5.53
CA SER A 201 0.16 -10.86 5.54
C SER A 201 0.29 -11.45 6.94
N ASN A 202 -0.28 -12.63 7.17
CA ASN A 202 -0.24 -13.30 8.48
C ASN A 202 1.18 -13.61 8.98
N GLY A 203 2.08 -14.00 8.08
CA GLY A 203 3.50 -14.29 8.40
C GLY A 203 4.41 -13.07 8.55
N PHE A 204 3.86 -11.84 8.47
CA PHE A 204 4.65 -10.61 8.45
C PHE A 204 5.50 -10.44 9.72
N ASP A 205 4.90 -10.54 10.90
CA ASP A 205 5.58 -10.34 12.18
C ASP A 205 6.59 -11.46 12.46
N GLU A 206 6.27 -12.72 12.10
CA GLU A 206 7.18 -13.86 12.25
C GLU A 206 8.43 -13.71 11.39
N LEU A 207 8.26 -13.18 10.17
CA LEU A 207 9.37 -12.97 9.25
C LEU A 207 10.34 -11.90 9.75
N LEU A 208 9.85 -10.88 10.43
CA LEU A 208 10.69 -9.79 10.97
C LEU A 208 11.64 -10.29 12.06
N GLY A 209 11.27 -11.33 12.81
CA GLY A 209 12.09 -11.98 13.84
C GLY A 209 12.25 -11.15 15.12
N GLU A 210 13.03 -11.69 16.09
CA GLU A 210 13.28 -11.05 17.37
C GLU A 210 14.78 -10.74 17.58
N PRO A 211 15.17 -9.49 17.95
CA PRO A 211 14.33 -8.28 17.94
C PRO A 211 14.04 -7.82 16.51
N PRO A 212 12.83 -7.36 16.22
CA PRO A 212 12.48 -6.91 14.87
C PRO A 212 13.25 -5.64 14.52
N LEU A 213 14.01 -5.66 13.43
CA LEU A 213 14.73 -4.50 12.93
C LEU A 213 13.82 -3.61 12.06
N LEU A 214 12.88 -4.21 11.32
CA LEU A 214 11.81 -3.50 10.64
C LEU A 214 10.53 -3.68 11.45
N THR A 215 9.86 -2.59 11.80
CA THR A 215 8.62 -2.60 12.61
C THR A 215 7.59 -1.65 12.02
N VAL A 216 6.37 -1.74 12.55
CA VAL A 216 5.32 -0.75 12.28
C VAL A 216 5.16 0.14 13.53
N ARG A 217 5.39 1.44 13.39
CA ARG A 217 5.16 2.44 14.44
C ARG A 217 4.22 3.52 13.91
N ASP A 218 3.22 3.85 14.69
CA ASP A 218 2.18 4.81 14.31
C ASP A 218 1.56 4.53 12.92
N GLY A 219 1.36 3.22 12.64
CA GLY A 219 0.81 2.76 11.38
C GLY A 219 1.75 2.87 10.17
N ARG A 220 3.05 3.10 10.37
CA ARG A 220 4.05 3.25 9.29
C ARG A 220 5.24 2.34 9.49
N PHE A 221 5.89 1.98 8.41
CA PHE A 221 7.17 1.27 8.49
C PHE A 221 8.23 2.13 9.18
N TRP A 222 8.92 1.51 10.11
CA TRP A 222 9.97 2.13 10.90
C TRP A 222 11.20 1.20 11.05
N HIS A 223 12.39 1.80 11.01
CA HIS A 223 13.67 1.11 11.25
C HIS A 223 14.51 1.90 12.24
N PRO A 224 15.22 1.25 13.22
CA PRO A 224 16.02 1.95 14.25
C PRO A 224 17.20 2.75 13.69
N SER A 225 17.78 2.32 12.57
CA SER A 225 18.82 3.09 11.88
C SER A 225 18.18 4.19 11.03
N PRO A 226 18.46 5.49 11.30
CA PRO A 226 17.88 6.59 10.51
C PRO A 226 18.20 6.48 9.02
N ARG A 227 19.43 6.09 8.68
CA ARG A 227 19.86 5.91 7.27
C ARG A 227 19.04 4.85 6.53
N VAL A 228 18.78 3.71 7.19
CA VAL A 228 17.98 2.62 6.59
C VAL A 228 16.51 3.04 6.51
N HIS A 229 16.02 3.74 7.52
CA HIS A 229 14.67 4.27 7.56
C HIS A 229 14.41 5.25 6.40
N GLU A 230 15.29 6.25 6.22
CA GLU A 230 15.19 7.20 5.10
C GLU A 230 15.28 6.50 3.73
N MET A 231 16.21 5.56 3.58
CA MET A 231 16.33 4.76 2.36
C MET A 231 15.05 3.98 2.05
N LEU A 232 14.42 3.38 3.07
CA LEU A 232 13.17 2.62 2.92
C LEU A 232 12.03 3.54 2.48
N LEU A 233 11.83 4.67 3.16
CA LEU A 233 10.79 5.65 2.81
C LEU A 233 10.96 6.19 1.38
N GLU A 234 12.19 6.57 1.02
CA GLU A 234 12.48 7.05 -0.35
C GLU A 234 12.25 5.97 -1.39
N SER A 235 12.60 4.72 -1.07
CA SER A 235 12.37 3.60 -1.99
C SER A 235 10.89 3.29 -2.18
N ILE A 236 10.08 3.36 -1.13
CA ILE A 236 8.62 3.22 -1.21
C ILE A 236 8.04 4.34 -2.08
N ARG A 237 8.44 5.60 -1.84
CA ARG A 237 8.01 6.73 -2.65
C ARG A 237 8.38 6.56 -4.13
N ARG A 238 9.58 6.08 -4.44
CA ARG A 238 10.00 5.80 -5.83
C ARG A 238 9.19 4.65 -6.43
N ALA A 239 8.97 3.56 -5.68
CA ALA A 239 8.20 2.42 -6.16
C ALA A 239 6.74 2.79 -6.46
N SER A 240 6.16 3.77 -5.77
CA SER A 240 4.82 4.27 -6.09
C SER A 240 4.74 5.03 -7.42
N GLN A 241 5.88 5.49 -7.95
CA GLN A 241 5.97 6.33 -9.16
C GLN A 241 6.51 5.58 -10.39
N THR A 242 6.96 4.33 -10.22
CA THR A 242 7.55 3.53 -11.31
C THR A 242 6.98 2.12 -11.33
N PRO A 243 6.67 1.56 -12.51
CA PRO A 243 6.24 0.17 -12.62
C PRO A 243 7.39 -0.84 -12.41
N LEU A 244 8.65 -0.37 -12.35
CA LEU A 244 9.80 -1.25 -12.20
C LEU A 244 9.99 -1.65 -10.73
N PRO A 245 10.19 -2.95 -10.43
CA PRO A 245 10.47 -3.40 -9.08
C PRO A 245 11.77 -2.79 -8.53
N LEU A 246 11.74 -2.34 -7.29
CA LEU A 246 12.92 -1.91 -6.54
C LEU A 246 13.28 -2.99 -5.52
N ARG A 247 14.57 -3.31 -5.40
CA ARG A 247 15.09 -4.30 -4.47
C ARG A 247 16.07 -3.69 -3.52
N LEU A 248 15.90 -3.95 -2.23
CA LEU A 248 16.79 -3.52 -1.17
C LEU A 248 17.15 -4.72 -0.30
N ALA A 249 18.27 -4.62 0.41
CA ALA A 249 18.60 -5.51 1.51
C ALA A 249 18.68 -4.69 2.80
N VAL A 250 17.92 -5.09 3.80
CA VAL A 250 17.93 -4.46 5.13
C VAL A 250 18.63 -5.41 6.09
N PRO A 251 19.64 -4.98 6.88
CA PRO A 251 20.26 -5.83 7.87
C PRO A 251 19.21 -6.37 8.86
N ALA A 252 19.27 -7.67 9.14
CA ALA A 252 18.29 -8.36 10.01
C ALA A 252 18.97 -9.10 11.18
N GLY A 253 20.15 -8.64 11.59
CA GLY A 253 20.98 -9.22 12.65
C GLY A 253 22.31 -9.78 12.12
N PRO A 254 23.14 -10.36 12.99
CA PRO A 254 24.42 -10.95 12.59
C PRO A 254 24.21 -12.07 11.56
N GLY A 255 24.84 -11.95 10.38
CA GLY A 255 24.76 -12.94 9.31
C GLY A 255 23.37 -13.11 8.67
N ALA A 256 22.42 -12.18 8.92
CA ALA A 256 21.09 -12.21 8.35
C ALA A 256 20.73 -10.89 7.69
N SER A 257 20.03 -10.95 6.56
CA SER A 257 19.43 -9.79 5.89
C SER A 257 17.99 -10.06 5.51
N LEU A 258 17.19 -9.01 5.48
CA LEU A 258 15.85 -9.01 4.96
C LEU A 258 15.88 -8.44 3.54
N GLY A 259 15.57 -9.26 2.57
CA GLY A 259 15.33 -8.80 1.21
C GLY A 259 13.97 -8.13 1.16
N VAL A 260 13.93 -6.91 0.66
CA VAL A 260 12.72 -6.11 0.49
C VAL A 260 12.56 -5.83 -0.99
N GLU A 261 11.49 -6.33 -1.58
CA GLU A 261 11.11 -6.02 -2.96
C GLU A 261 9.86 -5.15 -2.96
N LEU A 262 9.93 -4.04 -3.66
CA LEU A 262 8.89 -3.03 -3.73
C LEU A 262 8.37 -2.97 -5.16
N THR A 263 7.06 -3.16 -5.34
CA THR A 263 6.39 -3.04 -6.63
C THR A 263 5.16 -2.16 -6.51
N GLN A 264 4.80 -1.47 -7.56
CA GLN A 264 3.53 -0.76 -7.59
C GLN A 264 2.39 -1.78 -7.43
N ALA A 265 1.49 -1.50 -6.50
CA ALA A 265 0.34 -2.37 -6.27
C ALA A 265 -0.66 -2.27 -7.43
N PRO A 266 -1.43 -3.34 -7.71
CA PRO A 266 -2.52 -3.28 -8.68
C PRO A 266 -3.51 -2.16 -8.37
N GLU A 267 -4.00 -1.46 -9.39
CA GLU A 267 -4.96 -0.36 -9.25
C GLU A 267 -6.25 -0.77 -8.52
N LEU A 268 -6.60 -2.05 -8.55
CA LEU A 268 -7.72 -2.60 -7.77
C LEU A 268 -7.59 -2.31 -6.26
N LEU A 269 -6.37 -2.25 -5.74
CA LEU A 269 -6.08 -1.98 -4.32
C LEU A 269 -6.01 -0.48 -4.01
N ALA A 270 -5.90 0.36 -5.03
CA ALA A 270 -5.96 1.81 -4.89
C ALA A 270 -7.42 2.28 -4.95
N TRP A 271 -7.77 3.31 -4.16
CA TRP A 271 -9.12 3.88 -4.21
C TRP A 271 -9.30 4.83 -5.37
N ASN A 272 -8.35 5.66 -5.65
CA ASN A 272 -8.50 6.77 -6.58
C ASN A 272 -7.15 7.19 -7.14
N ARG A 273 -6.56 6.39 -8.02
CA ARG A 273 -5.21 6.61 -8.54
C ARG A 273 -4.15 6.88 -7.46
N GLU A 274 -4.53 6.66 -6.19
CA GLU A 274 -3.60 6.75 -5.07
C GLU A 274 -2.58 5.62 -5.20
N PRO A 275 -1.30 5.94 -5.43
CA PRO A 275 -0.30 4.91 -5.66
C PRO A 275 -0.04 4.15 -4.35
N ALA A 276 -0.34 2.86 -4.36
CA ALA A 276 0.05 1.95 -3.30
C ALA A 276 1.23 1.08 -3.75
N VAL A 277 2.00 0.60 -2.78
CA VAL A 277 3.18 -0.23 -3.01
C VAL A 277 2.99 -1.58 -2.32
N LEU A 278 3.13 -2.64 -3.06
CA LEU A 278 3.24 -4.00 -2.53
C LEU A 278 4.68 -4.24 -2.13
N VAL A 279 4.88 -4.51 -0.85
CA VAL A 279 6.17 -4.82 -0.23
C VAL A 279 6.24 -6.32 -0.04
N ARG A 280 7.16 -6.99 -0.69
CA ARG A 280 7.50 -8.39 -0.47
C ARG A 280 8.72 -8.47 0.43
N LEU A 281 8.64 -9.27 1.46
CA LEU A 281 9.71 -9.51 2.43
C LEU A 281 10.17 -10.95 2.34
N ARG A 282 11.48 -11.13 2.24
CA ARG A 282 12.15 -12.43 2.25
C ARG A 282 13.32 -12.40 3.21
N ARG A 283 13.35 -13.29 4.17
CA ARG A 283 14.49 -13.39 5.08
C ARG A 283 15.59 -14.22 4.43
N HIS A 284 16.69 -13.56 4.11
CA HIS A 284 17.92 -14.25 3.75
C HIS A 284 18.62 -14.65 5.05
N ARG A 285 18.42 -15.90 5.46
CA ARG A 285 19.30 -16.53 6.43
C ARG A 285 20.46 -17.12 5.64
N ASP A 286 21.65 -17.18 6.25
CA ASP A 286 22.71 -18.06 5.79
C ASP A 286 22.18 -19.51 5.92
N ARG A 287 21.32 -19.90 5.01
CA ARG A 287 20.83 -21.27 4.92
C ARG A 287 22.00 -22.04 4.35
N ALA A 288 22.60 -22.90 5.17
CA ALA A 288 23.59 -23.83 4.66
C ALA A 288 23.01 -24.49 3.41
N LEU A 289 23.65 -24.29 2.27
CA LEU A 289 23.22 -24.85 1.00
C LEU A 289 23.03 -26.34 1.17
N ALA A 290 21.86 -26.86 0.87
CA ALA A 290 21.60 -28.31 0.97
C ALA A 290 22.50 -29.02 -0.04
N PRO A 291 23.45 -29.89 0.41
CA PRO A 291 24.35 -30.57 -0.50
C PRO A 291 23.62 -31.38 -1.57
N GLU A 292 22.44 -31.87 -1.29
CA GLU A 292 21.62 -32.63 -2.24
C GLU A 292 21.13 -31.78 -3.41
N THR A 293 20.69 -30.52 -3.13
CA THR A 293 20.31 -29.58 -4.19
C THR A 293 21.49 -29.27 -5.12
N LEU A 294 22.68 -29.04 -4.53
CA LEU A 294 23.91 -28.79 -5.32
C LEU A 294 24.33 -30.04 -6.12
N ARG A 295 24.14 -31.23 -5.52
CA ARG A 295 24.44 -32.50 -6.18
C ARG A 295 23.61 -32.65 -7.46
N MET A 296 22.31 -32.40 -7.38
CA MET A 296 21.40 -32.50 -8.53
C MET A 296 21.65 -31.41 -9.57
N ALA A 297 21.86 -30.17 -9.14
CA ALA A 297 22.02 -29.04 -10.04
C ALA A 297 23.31 -29.11 -10.89
N PHE A 298 24.40 -29.66 -10.33
CA PHE A 298 25.72 -29.65 -10.96
C PHE A 298 26.32 -31.05 -11.20
N ASP A 299 25.52 -32.11 -11.06
CA ASP A 299 25.97 -33.49 -11.21
C ASP A 299 27.21 -33.84 -10.35
N LEU A 300 27.18 -33.40 -9.08
CA LEU A 300 28.25 -33.59 -8.14
C LEU A 300 28.10 -34.93 -7.38
N SER A 301 29.24 -35.49 -6.94
CA SER A 301 29.20 -36.56 -5.94
C SER A 301 28.78 -36.01 -4.58
N VAL A 302 28.38 -36.91 -3.66
CA VAL A 302 28.01 -36.54 -2.28
C VAL A 302 29.16 -35.79 -1.58
N ALA A 303 30.42 -36.23 -1.79
CA ALA A 303 31.57 -35.55 -1.18
C ALA A 303 31.81 -34.15 -1.80
N GLU A 304 31.71 -34.03 -3.11
CA GLU A 304 31.88 -32.74 -3.82
C GLU A 304 30.81 -31.72 -3.45
N SER A 305 29.54 -32.15 -3.33
CA SER A 305 28.44 -31.27 -2.96
C SER A 305 28.55 -30.78 -1.52
N LYS A 306 29.00 -31.64 -0.57
CA LYS A 306 29.26 -31.23 0.82
C LYS A 306 30.41 -30.23 0.91
N VAL A 307 31.50 -30.44 0.14
CA VAL A 307 32.62 -29.49 0.09
C VAL A 307 32.17 -28.16 -0.50
N LEU A 308 31.37 -28.15 -1.58
CA LEU A 308 30.86 -26.93 -2.18
C LEU A 308 29.93 -26.15 -1.22
N ALA A 309 29.05 -26.86 -0.52
CA ALA A 309 28.19 -26.28 0.51
C ALA A 309 28.98 -25.61 1.65
N ALA A 310 30.03 -26.29 2.12
CA ALA A 310 30.91 -25.73 3.15
C ALA A 310 31.69 -24.50 2.68
N MET A 311 32.22 -24.52 1.42
CA MET A 311 32.87 -23.36 0.81
C MET A 311 31.90 -22.18 0.69
N ALA A 312 30.66 -22.42 0.28
CA ALA A 312 29.64 -21.38 0.18
C ALA A 312 29.23 -20.82 1.57
N ALA A 313 29.32 -21.61 2.63
CA ALA A 313 29.19 -21.19 4.01
C ALA A 313 30.44 -20.49 4.59
N GLY A 314 31.45 -20.20 3.75
CA GLY A 314 32.66 -19.47 4.15
C GLY A 314 33.74 -20.33 4.79
N ARG A 315 33.60 -21.67 4.85
CA ARG A 315 34.60 -22.55 5.37
C ARG A 315 35.80 -22.65 4.45
N THR A 316 36.99 -22.61 5.02
CA THR A 316 38.21 -22.88 4.26
C THR A 316 38.39 -24.39 4.04
N PRO A 317 39.18 -24.79 3.03
CA PRO A 317 39.49 -26.22 2.81
C PRO A 317 40.17 -26.92 4.03
N GLY A 318 40.93 -26.12 4.82
CA GLY A 318 41.59 -26.62 6.03
C GLY A 318 40.57 -26.89 7.14
N GLU A 319 39.71 -25.95 7.46
CA GLU A 319 38.64 -26.06 8.46
C GLU A 319 37.71 -27.26 8.13
N TYR A 320 37.27 -27.36 6.85
CA TYR A 320 36.44 -28.48 6.44
C TYR A 320 37.14 -29.83 6.58
N ALA A 321 38.45 -29.92 6.27
CA ALA A 321 39.24 -31.15 6.43
C ALA A 321 39.32 -31.56 7.88
N GLU A 322 39.57 -30.63 8.80
CA GLU A 322 39.63 -30.88 10.25
C GLU A 322 38.29 -31.32 10.82
N GLU A 323 37.19 -30.62 10.48
CA GLU A 323 35.82 -30.93 10.91
C GLU A 323 35.34 -32.33 10.48
N ASN A 324 35.82 -32.81 9.33
CA ASN A 324 35.39 -34.07 8.74
C ASN A 324 36.43 -35.22 8.83
N ALA A 325 37.51 -35.01 9.56
CA ALA A 325 38.62 -35.97 9.72
C ALA A 325 39.23 -36.42 8.37
N LEU A 326 39.38 -35.46 7.44
CA LEU A 326 39.94 -35.69 6.10
C LEU A 326 41.31 -35.00 5.98
N SER A 327 42.12 -35.44 4.99
CA SER A 327 43.31 -34.67 4.63
C SER A 327 42.94 -33.43 3.79
N VAL A 328 43.65 -32.33 4.00
CA VAL A 328 43.49 -31.09 3.14
C VAL A 328 43.70 -31.42 1.67
N HIS A 329 44.59 -32.39 1.38
CA HIS A 329 44.84 -32.85 0.01
C HIS A 329 43.58 -33.49 -0.62
N THR A 330 42.86 -34.30 0.16
CA THR A 330 41.61 -34.96 -0.26
C THR A 330 40.54 -33.87 -0.57
N VAL A 331 40.39 -32.88 0.30
CA VAL A 331 39.45 -31.77 0.09
C VAL A 331 39.79 -30.98 -1.16
N ARG A 332 41.06 -30.65 -1.38
CA ARG A 332 41.53 -29.96 -2.60
C ARG A 332 41.24 -30.77 -3.88
N LYS A 333 41.35 -32.12 -3.83
CA LYS A 333 40.99 -33.00 -4.93
C LYS A 333 39.48 -32.90 -5.24
N HIS A 334 38.62 -32.90 -4.21
CA HIS A 334 37.17 -32.70 -4.40
C HIS A 334 36.88 -31.34 -4.99
N ILE A 335 37.58 -30.27 -4.56
CA ILE A 335 37.44 -28.93 -5.13
C ILE A 335 37.81 -28.90 -6.60
N ALA A 336 38.93 -29.52 -6.99
CA ALA A 336 39.34 -29.59 -8.39
C ALA A 336 38.30 -30.33 -9.27
N ASN A 337 37.75 -31.42 -8.78
CA ASN A 337 36.73 -32.19 -9.49
C ASN A 337 35.43 -31.43 -9.63
N LEU A 338 34.91 -30.79 -8.56
CA LEU A 338 33.67 -30.00 -8.63
C LEU A 338 33.82 -28.82 -9.56
N MET A 339 34.96 -28.11 -9.53
CA MET A 339 35.22 -27.00 -10.44
C MET A 339 35.26 -27.44 -11.92
N SER A 340 35.82 -28.61 -12.19
CA SER A 340 35.80 -29.22 -13.52
C SER A 340 34.37 -29.50 -13.99
N LYS A 341 33.55 -30.14 -13.14
CA LYS A 341 32.14 -30.43 -13.43
C LYS A 341 31.30 -29.16 -13.64
N MET A 342 31.51 -28.14 -12.81
CA MET A 342 30.85 -26.84 -12.90
C MET A 342 31.44 -25.93 -14.01
N ARG A 343 32.48 -26.37 -14.72
CA ARG A 343 33.17 -25.62 -15.78
C ARG A 343 33.62 -24.22 -15.34
N CYS A 344 34.10 -24.08 -14.10
CA CYS A 344 34.61 -22.83 -13.55
C CYS A 344 36.08 -22.92 -13.20
N THR A 345 36.79 -21.77 -13.31
CA THR A 345 38.26 -21.70 -13.07
C THR A 345 38.60 -21.07 -11.74
N ARG A 346 37.65 -20.37 -11.09
CA ARG A 346 37.83 -19.70 -9.80
C ARG A 346 36.87 -20.24 -8.77
N HIS A 347 37.34 -20.39 -7.51
CA HIS A 347 36.48 -20.78 -6.40
C HIS A 347 35.28 -19.83 -6.20
N SER A 348 35.50 -18.53 -6.38
CA SER A 348 34.44 -17.51 -6.29
C SER A 348 33.31 -17.75 -7.31
N ASP A 349 33.63 -18.29 -8.50
CA ASP A 349 32.60 -18.59 -9.51
C ASP A 349 31.79 -19.80 -9.10
N ALA A 350 32.42 -20.84 -8.57
CA ALA A 350 31.73 -22.03 -8.06
C ALA A 350 30.79 -21.65 -6.89
N ILE A 351 31.28 -20.82 -5.96
CA ILE A 351 30.47 -20.33 -4.83
C ILE A 351 29.29 -19.50 -5.34
N ARG A 352 29.51 -18.57 -6.25
CA ARG A 352 28.45 -17.74 -6.84
C ARG A 352 27.39 -18.58 -7.52
N MET A 353 27.79 -19.58 -8.32
CA MET A 353 26.86 -20.53 -8.96
C MET A 353 26.09 -21.36 -7.93
N ALA A 354 26.74 -21.82 -6.86
CA ALA A 354 26.09 -22.56 -5.80
C ALA A 354 25.03 -21.70 -5.09
N VAL A 355 25.35 -20.44 -4.77
CA VAL A 355 24.43 -19.51 -4.12
C VAL A 355 23.24 -19.18 -5.03
N SER A 356 23.43 -19.05 -6.36
CA SER A 356 22.34 -18.77 -7.29
C SER A 356 21.29 -19.88 -7.37
N VAL A 357 21.69 -21.13 -7.20
CA VAL A 357 20.76 -22.30 -7.20
C VAL A 357 19.87 -22.35 -5.96
N SER A 358 20.27 -21.72 -4.87
CA SER A 358 19.46 -21.67 -3.63
C SER A 358 18.68 -20.35 -3.48
N ALA A 359 18.84 -19.42 -4.42
CA ALA A 359 18.12 -18.15 -4.40
C ALA A 359 16.73 -18.23 -5.06
N ASP A 360 16.45 -19.34 -5.72
CA ASP A 360 15.15 -19.71 -6.24
C ASP A 360 14.45 -20.68 -5.25
#